data_ae769bbe9b6751fe59658a96344eb1d4
#
_entry.id   ae769bbe9b6751fe59658a96344eb1d4
#
_cell.length_a   1.000
_cell.length_b   1.000
_cell.length_c   1.000
_cell.angle_alpha   90.00
_cell.angle_beta   90.00
_cell.angle_gamma   90.00
#
_symmetry.space_group_name_H-M   'P 1'
#
loop_
_entity.id
_entity.type
_entity.pdbx_description
1 polymer ?
#
loop_
_entity_poly.entity_id
_entity_poly.type
_entity_poly.pdbx_seq_one_letter_code
_entity_poly.pdbx_strand_id
1 'polypeptide(L)'
;MIETLEGWQKLVSTLSLPTTHVIGSDRPSSPETIPVINPATGKEVGNVPRGTKVEIDLAVAAARRAFDHGPWPKFSPRERKEHLLKFANKIEDHRDELAALVTLEMGKPISDCWGIELRALIRTIQWFAEMADKIYDETPQVGEDALALITREPVGVVGVVTPWNFPLTLTAWKIAPALAVGCTLVIKPSEISSLSILRLAELALESGIPAGVINVVTGIGPEAGRELGM
;
A
#
# COMPACT_ATOMS: atom_id res chain seq x y z
N MET A 1 9.80 -8.78 18.74
CA MET A 1 8.50 -8.26 19.32
C MET A 1 8.79 -7.65 20.69
N ILE A 2 8.25 -6.47 20.93
CA ILE A 2 8.27 -5.87 22.26
C ILE A 2 7.37 -6.70 23.18
N GLU A 3 7.88 -7.10 24.35
CA GLU A 3 7.21 -8.06 25.23
C GLU A 3 6.38 -7.40 26.35
N THR A 4 6.67 -6.12 26.65
CA THR A 4 6.05 -5.42 27.78
C THR A 4 5.16 -4.27 27.34
N LEU A 5 4.12 -3.98 28.14
CA LEU A 5 3.26 -2.81 27.92
C LEU A 5 4.05 -1.51 27.94
N GLU A 6 5.00 -1.37 28.88
CA GLU A 6 5.87 -0.19 28.97
C GLU A 6 6.70 0.02 27.69
N GLY A 7 7.25 -1.07 27.13
CA GLY A 7 7.98 -1.03 25.88
C GLY A 7 7.11 -0.54 24.70
N TRP A 8 5.86 -1.02 24.60
CA TRP A 8 4.91 -0.55 23.61
C TRP A 8 4.53 0.92 23.81
N GLN A 9 4.28 1.34 25.05
CA GLN A 9 3.99 2.75 25.37
C GLN A 9 5.17 3.66 25.03
N LYS A 10 6.40 3.23 25.29
CA LYS A 10 7.61 3.96 24.91
C LYS A 10 7.71 4.08 23.38
N LEU A 11 7.50 2.99 22.62
CA LEU A 11 7.48 3.06 21.17
C LEU A 11 6.43 4.08 20.70
N VAL A 12 5.19 3.96 21.16
CA VAL A 12 4.09 4.84 20.77
C VAL A 12 4.41 6.33 21.05
N SER A 13 5.07 6.63 22.16
CA SER A 13 5.45 8.02 22.51
C SER A 13 6.51 8.63 21.58
N THR A 14 7.21 7.80 20.82
CA THR A 14 8.27 8.23 19.88
C THR A 14 7.87 8.11 18.41
N LEU A 15 6.65 7.59 18.12
CA LEU A 15 6.18 7.45 16.74
C LEU A 15 5.99 8.82 16.07
N SER A 16 6.55 8.95 14.89
CA SER A 16 6.20 10.03 13.97
C SER A 16 4.99 9.59 13.14
N LEU A 17 3.85 10.20 13.38
CA LEU A 17 2.63 9.85 12.65
C LEU A 17 2.66 10.45 11.25
N PRO A 18 2.33 9.68 10.20
CA PRO A 18 2.19 10.22 8.86
C PRO A 18 0.92 11.08 8.76
N THR A 19 1.09 12.35 8.41
CA THR A 19 0.02 13.37 8.40
C THR A 19 -0.24 13.97 7.02
N THR A 20 0.29 13.38 5.97
CA THR A 20 0.18 13.86 4.59
C THR A 20 -0.21 12.72 3.66
N HIS A 21 -0.79 13.05 2.51
CA HIS A 21 -0.93 12.08 1.43
C HIS A 21 0.45 11.62 0.92
N VAL A 22 0.51 10.47 0.28
CA VAL A 22 1.68 10.00 -0.45
C VAL A 22 1.34 10.01 -1.94
N ILE A 23 1.82 11.01 -2.68
CA ILE A 23 1.55 11.17 -4.12
C ILE A 23 2.87 11.38 -4.85
N GLY A 24 3.31 10.37 -5.58
CA GLY A 24 4.64 10.42 -6.20
C GLY A 24 5.75 10.58 -5.16
N SER A 25 6.61 11.57 -5.37
CA SER A 25 7.62 12.04 -4.40
C SER A 25 7.05 13.04 -3.39
N ASP A 26 5.86 13.56 -3.63
CA ASP A 26 5.30 14.68 -2.89
C ASP A 26 4.50 14.19 -1.67
N ARG A 27 4.37 15.12 -0.72
CA ARG A 27 3.62 14.91 0.53
C ARG A 27 2.58 16.02 0.70
N PRO A 28 1.59 16.10 -0.23
CA PRO A 28 0.58 17.15 -0.12
C PRO A 28 -0.33 16.92 1.08
N SER A 29 -0.87 18.00 1.59
CA SER A 29 -1.93 18.03 2.59
C SER A 29 -3.20 18.56 1.95
N SER A 30 -4.34 18.36 2.60
CA SER A 30 -5.62 18.96 2.25
C SER A 30 -5.97 20.09 3.21
N PRO A 31 -6.82 21.07 2.82
CA PRO A 31 -7.29 22.13 3.71
C PRO A 31 -8.03 21.62 4.95
N GLU A 32 -8.75 20.51 4.80
CA GLU A 32 -9.46 19.83 5.88
C GLU A 32 -8.73 18.56 6.29
N THR A 33 -8.91 18.16 7.55
CA THR A 33 -8.35 16.94 8.12
C THR A 33 -9.42 16.06 8.74
N ILE A 34 -9.10 14.78 8.90
CA ILE A 34 -9.92 13.79 9.60
C ILE A 34 -9.17 13.41 10.88
N PRO A 35 -9.77 13.55 12.07
CA PRO A 35 -9.13 13.12 13.30
C PRO A 35 -9.06 11.58 13.35
N VAL A 36 -7.92 11.06 13.74
CA VAL A 36 -7.73 9.64 14.04
C VAL A 36 -7.96 9.44 15.53
N ILE A 37 -8.99 8.69 15.86
CA ILE A 37 -9.40 8.45 17.24
C ILE A 37 -8.96 7.05 17.68
N ASN A 38 -8.26 6.99 18.80
CA ASN A 38 -7.97 5.70 19.44
C ASN A 38 -9.25 5.15 20.08
N PRO A 39 -9.79 4.02 19.58
CA PRO A 39 -11.07 3.49 20.05
C PRO A 39 -11.02 2.96 21.48
N ALA A 40 -9.85 2.62 22.02
CA ALA A 40 -9.68 2.16 23.39
C ALA A 40 -9.77 3.31 24.41
N THR A 41 -9.44 4.55 24.01
CA THR A 41 -9.40 5.69 24.92
C THR A 41 -10.39 6.80 24.55
N GLY A 42 -10.94 6.78 23.35
CA GLY A 42 -11.76 7.85 22.78
C GLY A 42 -10.99 9.15 22.51
N LYS A 43 -9.65 9.14 22.62
CA LYS A 43 -8.81 10.33 22.43
C LYS A 43 -8.27 10.36 21.00
N GLU A 44 -8.11 11.57 20.49
CA GLU A 44 -7.40 11.81 19.25
C GLU A 44 -5.91 11.48 19.40
N VAL A 45 -5.38 10.77 18.42
CA VAL A 45 -3.95 10.41 18.34
C VAL A 45 -3.23 11.19 17.24
N GLY A 46 -3.96 11.76 16.30
CA GLY A 46 -3.42 12.56 15.20
C GLY A 46 -4.49 12.86 14.16
N ASN A 47 -4.08 13.50 13.08
CA ASN A 47 -4.96 13.88 11.98
C ASN A 47 -4.37 13.43 10.65
N VAL A 48 -5.24 12.99 9.73
CA VAL A 48 -4.87 12.73 8.33
C VAL A 48 -5.61 13.72 7.41
N PRO A 49 -5.04 14.07 6.23
CA PRO A 49 -5.71 14.98 5.30
C PRO A 49 -7.03 14.38 4.80
N ARG A 50 -8.04 15.22 4.61
CA ARG A 50 -9.30 14.86 3.97
C ARG A 50 -9.18 15.13 2.48
N GLY A 51 -8.73 14.12 1.74
CA GLY A 51 -8.59 14.17 0.29
C GLY A 51 -9.95 14.21 -0.41
N THR A 52 -9.96 14.94 -1.50
CA THR A 52 -11.09 15.16 -2.38
C THR A 52 -10.77 14.67 -3.80
N LYS A 53 -11.60 15.06 -4.76
CA LYS A 53 -11.29 14.84 -6.20
C LYS A 53 -9.92 15.36 -6.60
N VAL A 54 -9.48 16.48 -6.04
CA VAL A 54 -8.20 17.10 -6.41
C VAL A 54 -7.03 16.18 -6.13
N GLU A 55 -6.96 15.62 -4.92
CA GLU A 55 -5.88 14.72 -4.53
C GLU A 55 -5.97 13.35 -5.23
N ILE A 56 -7.18 12.87 -5.53
CA ILE A 56 -7.39 11.66 -6.34
C ILE A 56 -6.86 11.88 -7.76
N ASP A 57 -7.21 12.99 -8.42
CA ASP A 57 -6.73 13.32 -9.77
C ASP A 57 -5.19 13.43 -9.80
N LEU A 58 -4.59 14.07 -8.79
CA LEU A 58 -3.13 14.18 -8.66
C LEU A 58 -2.48 12.80 -8.49
N ALA A 59 -3.06 11.94 -7.67
CA ALA A 59 -2.55 10.58 -7.44
C ALA A 59 -2.66 9.70 -8.69
N VAL A 60 -3.81 9.75 -9.38
CA VAL A 60 -4.00 9.04 -10.65
C VAL A 60 -3.02 9.54 -11.72
N ALA A 61 -2.84 10.86 -11.82
CA ALA A 61 -1.86 11.44 -12.76
C ALA A 61 -0.42 11.03 -12.41
N ALA A 62 -0.05 10.98 -11.12
CA ALA A 62 1.27 10.50 -10.68
C ALA A 62 1.47 9.02 -11.00
N ALA A 63 0.47 8.18 -10.71
CA ALA A 63 0.48 6.75 -11.03
C ALA A 63 0.58 6.52 -12.54
N ARG A 64 -0.18 7.28 -13.34
CA ARG A 64 -0.14 7.18 -14.81
C ARG A 64 1.23 7.57 -15.36
N ARG A 65 1.82 8.67 -14.89
CA ARG A 65 3.19 9.06 -15.29
C ARG A 65 4.22 7.99 -14.91
N ALA A 66 4.11 7.41 -13.72
CA ALA A 66 5.00 6.34 -13.27
C ALA A 66 4.84 5.06 -14.13
N PHE A 67 3.63 4.76 -14.59
CA PHE A 67 3.36 3.66 -15.49
C PHE A 67 3.89 3.92 -16.89
N ASP A 68 3.53 5.04 -17.51
CA ASP A 68 3.85 5.32 -18.92
C ASP A 68 5.34 5.63 -19.14
N HIS A 69 5.98 6.32 -18.19
CA HIS A 69 7.32 6.86 -18.35
C HIS A 69 8.34 6.36 -17.32
N GLY A 70 7.86 5.81 -16.19
CA GLY A 70 8.71 5.30 -15.11
C GLY A 70 9.41 3.98 -15.45
N PRO A 71 10.30 3.53 -14.58
CA PRO A 71 11.03 2.28 -14.77
C PRO A 71 10.21 1.03 -14.38
N TRP A 72 9.20 1.16 -13.48
CA TRP A 72 8.54 0.01 -12.85
C TRP A 72 7.93 -0.97 -13.84
N PRO A 73 7.12 -0.56 -14.83
CA PRO A 73 6.55 -1.49 -15.82
C PRO A 73 7.61 -2.11 -16.74
N LYS A 74 8.76 -1.42 -16.90
CA LYS A 74 9.87 -1.85 -17.74
C LYS A 74 10.84 -2.79 -17.04
N PHE A 75 10.79 -2.86 -15.72
CA PHE A 75 11.59 -3.83 -14.97
C PHE A 75 11.22 -5.25 -15.39
N SER A 76 12.24 -6.08 -15.55
CA SER A 76 12.03 -7.51 -15.72
C SER A 76 11.26 -8.10 -14.52
N PRO A 77 10.57 -9.23 -14.68
CA PRO A 77 9.93 -9.91 -13.56
C PRO A 77 10.87 -10.16 -12.38
N ARG A 78 12.15 -10.47 -12.67
CA ARG A 78 13.19 -10.67 -11.66
C ARG A 78 13.50 -9.39 -10.88
N GLU A 79 13.64 -8.26 -11.54
CA GLU A 79 13.89 -6.98 -10.87
C GLU A 79 12.70 -6.58 -9.98
N ARG A 80 11.46 -6.74 -10.47
CA ARG A 80 10.26 -6.51 -9.63
C ARG A 80 10.22 -7.41 -8.41
N LYS A 81 10.54 -8.70 -8.58
CA LYS A 81 10.68 -9.65 -7.46
C LYS A 81 11.68 -9.14 -6.41
N GLU A 82 12.88 -8.74 -6.85
CA GLU A 82 13.93 -8.25 -5.94
C GLU A 82 13.48 -6.99 -5.16
N HIS A 83 12.78 -6.06 -5.82
CA HIS A 83 12.20 -4.89 -5.15
C HIS A 83 11.11 -5.27 -4.14
N LEU A 84 10.21 -6.18 -4.50
CA LEU A 84 9.15 -6.63 -3.60
C LEU A 84 9.69 -7.38 -2.38
N LEU A 85 10.74 -8.19 -2.54
CA LEU A 85 11.41 -8.84 -1.41
C LEU A 85 12.10 -7.83 -0.49
N LYS A 86 12.76 -6.79 -1.04
CA LYS A 86 13.30 -5.68 -0.24
C LYS A 86 12.20 -4.94 0.52
N PHE A 87 11.06 -4.73 -0.12
CA PHE A 87 9.89 -4.13 0.54
C PHE A 87 9.36 -4.99 1.68
N ALA A 88 9.21 -6.30 1.48
CA ALA A 88 8.80 -7.23 2.53
C ALA A 88 9.77 -7.23 3.72
N ASN A 89 11.09 -7.20 3.46
CA ASN A 89 12.10 -7.10 4.50
C ASN A 89 12.01 -5.75 5.24
N LYS A 90 11.81 -4.65 4.52
CA LYS A 90 11.63 -3.32 5.13
C LYS A 90 10.40 -3.27 6.04
N ILE A 91 9.31 -3.93 5.67
CA ILE A 91 8.12 -4.09 6.52
C ILE A 91 8.44 -4.91 7.77
N GLU A 92 9.21 -6.02 7.65
CA GLU A 92 9.63 -6.83 8.80
C GLU A 92 10.48 -6.01 9.78
N ASP A 93 11.41 -5.19 9.29
CA ASP A 93 12.24 -4.31 10.12
C ASP A 93 11.41 -3.27 10.90
N HIS A 94 10.25 -2.86 10.36
CA HIS A 94 9.32 -1.89 10.95
C HIS A 94 8.04 -2.54 11.53
N ARG A 95 8.10 -3.84 11.81
CA ARG A 95 6.93 -4.62 12.22
C ARG A 95 6.29 -4.11 13.51
N ASP A 96 7.08 -3.77 14.51
CA ASP A 96 6.58 -3.23 15.78
C ASP A 96 5.90 -1.86 15.58
N GLU A 97 6.48 -0.99 14.74
CA GLU A 97 5.92 0.31 14.38
C GLU A 97 4.54 0.17 13.72
N LEU A 98 4.44 -0.65 12.66
CA LEU A 98 3.19 -0.87 11.94
C LEU A 98 2.11 -1.53 12.81
N ALA A 99 2.50 -2.49 13.67
CA ALA A 99 1.56 -3.12 14.60
C ALA A 99 0.98 -2.10 15.59
N ALA A 100 1.83 -1.21 16.13
CA ALA A 100 1.40 -0.14 17.02
C ALA A 100 0.44 0.83 16.32
N LEU A 101 0.71 1.24 15.08
CA LEU A 101 -0.17 2.12 14.30
C LEU A 101 -1.56 1.49 14.10
N VAL A 102 -1.63 0.21 13.68
CA VAL A 102 -2.92 -0.49 13.53
C VAL A 102 -3.68 -0.56 14.85
N THR A 103 -3.00 -0.88 15.96
CA THR A 103 -3.64 -0.91 17.28
C THR A 103 -4.18 0.46 17.69
N LEU A 104 -3.42 1.53 17.44
CA LEU A 104 -3.81 2.89 17.81
C LEU A 104 -5.02 3.39 17.02
N GLU A 105 -5.06 3.13 15.69
CA GLU A 105 -6.08 3.71 14.82
C GLU A 105 -7.38 2.91 14.79
N MET A 106 -7.35 1.56 14.97
CA MET A 106 -8.55 0.74 14.84
C MET A 106 -8.81 -0.22 16.00
N GLY A 107 -7.95 -0.26 17.03
CA GLY A 107 -8.19 -0.98 18.28
C GLY A 107 -7.95 -2.50 18.25
N LYS A 108 -7.34 -3.03 17.21
CA LYS A 108 -6.97 -4.45 17.17
C LYS A 108 -5.94 -4.75 18.26
N PRO A 109 -6.07 -5.88 19.01
CA PRO A 109 -5.06 -6.29 19.97
C PRO A 109 -3.66 -6.35 19.34
N ILE A 110 -2.66 -5.83 20.03
CA ILE A 110 -1.29 -5.73 19.54
C ILE A 110 -0.71 -7.10 19.15
N SER A 111 -1.06 -8.15 19.88
CA SER A 111 -0.67 -9.55 19.57
C SER A 111 -1.20 -10.00 18.22
N ASP A 112 -2.43 -9.62 17.87
CA ASP A 112 -3.07 -10.00 16.61
C ASP A 112 -2.54 -9.15 15.46
N CYS A 113 -2.26 -7.86 15.70
CA CYS A 113 -1.58 -7.01 14.72
C CYS A 113 -0.22 -7.61 14.38
N TRP A 114 0.59 -7.86 15.38
CA TRP A 114 1.94 -8.36 15.20
C TRP A 114 1.99 -9.80 14.68
N GLY A 115 1.21 -10.71 15.29
CA GLY A 115 1.28 -12.14 15.05
C GLY A 115 0.49 -12.61 13.82
N ILE A 116 -0.62 -11.96 13.49
CA ILE A 116 -1.54 -12.36 12.42
C ILE A 116 -1.42 -11.41 11.24
N GLU A 117 -1.73 -10.13 11.44
CA GLU A 117 -1.88 -9.18 10.34
C GLU A 117 -0.55 -8.87 9.65
N LEU A 118 0.49 -8.50 10.41
CA LEU A 118 1.80 -8.21 9.84
C LEU A 118 2.44 -9.45 9.20
N ARG A 119 2.25 -10.63 9.81
CA ARG A 119 2.70 -11.88 9.20
C ARG A 119 1.99 -12.16 7.87
N ALA A 120 0.69 -11.91 7.80
CA ALA A 120 -0.08 -12.08 6.57
C ALA A 120 0.36 -11.08 5.49
N LEU A 121 0.52 -9.80 5.83
CA LEU A 121 1.04 -8.75 4.95
C LEU A 121 2.37 -9.18 4.31
N ILE A 122 3.38 -9.49 5.15
CA ILE A 122 4.73 -9.82 4.71
C ILE A 122 4.72 -11.07 3.81
N ARG A 123 4.05 -12.14 4.25
CA ARG A 123 3.94 -13.38 3.47
C ARG A 123 3.24 -13.18 2.13
N THR A 124 2.20 -12.34 2.09
CA THR A 124 1.50 -12.03 0.83
C THR A 124 2.43 -11.33 -0.15
N ILE A 125 3.18 -10.32 0.30
CA ILE A 125 4.14 -9.61 -0.56
C ILE A 125 5.24 -10.57 -1.05
N GLN A 126 5.80 -11.39 -0.15
CA GLN A 126 6.79 -12.40 -0.51
C GLN A 126 6.26 -13.41 -1.52
N TRP A 127 5.02 -13.91 -1.30
CA TRP A 127 4.39 -14.85 -2.22
C TRP A 127 4.27 -14.30 -3.63
N PHE A 128 3.73 -13.07 -3.78
CA PHE A 128 3.58 -12.46 -5.10
C PHE A 128 4.92 -12.01 -5.69
N ALA A 129 5.91 -11.67 -4.87
CA ALA A 129 7.27 -11.46 -5.34
C ALA A 129 7.83 -12.74 -6.00
N GLU A 130 7.67 -13.89 -5.35
CA GLU A 130 8.08 -15.18 -5.90
C GLU A 130 7.29 -15.59 -7.14
N MET A 131 6.05 -15.13 -7.29
CA MET A 131 5.20 -15.40 -8.46
C MET A 131 5.54 -14.50 -9.67
N ALA A 132 6.19 -13.36 -9.48
CA ALA A 132 6.44 -12.38 -10.53
C ALA A 132 7.16 -12.96 -11.75
N ASP A 133 8.12 -13.86 -11.54
CA ASP A 133 8.88 -14.52 -12.59
C ASP A 133 8.29 -15.88 -13.04
N LYS A 134 7.07 -16.20 -12.62
CA LYS A 134 6.37 -17.47 -12.94
C LYS A 134 5.06 -17.27 -13.69
N ILE A 135 4.79 -16.06 -14.13
CA ILE A 135 3.65 -15.74 -14.99
C ILE A 135 4.13 -15.86 -16.44
N TYR A 136 3.72 -16.94 -17.10
CA TYR A 136 4.15 -17.25 -18.46
C TYR A 136 3.12 -16.79 -19.49
N ASP A 137 3.62 -16.38 -20.65
CA ASP A 137 2.85 -16.20 -21.85
C ASP A 137 2.49 -17.57 -22.46
N GLU A 138 1.58 -17.61 -23.41
CA GLU A 138 1.10 -18.85 -24.02
C GLU A 138 1.32 -18.83 -25.52
N THR A 139 1.62 -20.01 -26.06
CA THR A 139 1.70 -20.24 -27.52
C THR A 139 0.64 -21.28 -27.89
N PRO A 140 -0.60 -20.84 -28.22
CA PRO A 140 -1.66 -21.76 -28.61
C PRO A 140 -1.38 -22.40 -29.95
N GLN A 141 -1.88 -23.64 -30.14
CA GLN A 141 -1.83 -24.33 -31.43
C GLN A 141 -2.74 -23.64 -32.45
N VAL A 142 -2.20 -23.38 -33.62
CA VAL A 142 -2.89 -22.83 -34.79
C VAL A 142 -2.50 -23.64 -36.02
N GLY A 143 -2.97 -23.28 -37.20
CA GLY A 143 -2.59 -23.95 -38.46
C GLY A 143 -1.09 -23.91 -38.76
N GLU A 144 -0.62 -24.78 -39.68
CA GLU A 144 0.81 -24.95 -39.99
C GLU A 144 1.48 -23.67 -40.54
N ASP A 145 0.71 -22.73 -41.06
CA ASP A 145 1.13 -21.50 -41.69
C ASP A 145 1.12 -20.28 -40.76
N ALA A 146 0.82 -20.47 -39.44
CA ALA A 146 0.66 -19.39 -38.48
C ALA A 146 1.34 -19.71 -37.13
N LEU A 147 1.76 -18.64 -36.43
CA LEU A 147 2.20 -18.66 -35.03
C LEU A 147 1.35 -17.69 -34.22
N ALA A 148 0.68 -18.15 -33.18
CA ALA A 148 -0.06 -17.30 -32.26
C ALA A 148 0.66 -17.20 -30.91
N LEU A 149 0.73 -15.98 -30.38
CA LEU A 149 1.27 -15.69 -29.06
C LEU A 149 0.21 -14.95 -28.25
N ILE A 150 0.01 -15.36 -26.99
CA ILE A 150 -0.79 -14.64 -26.01
C ILE A 150 0.17 -14.08 -24.99
N THR A 151 0.30 -12.76 -24.99
CA THR A 151 1.16 -12.02 -24.05
C THR A 151 0.33 -11.43 -22.92
N ARG A 152 0.85 -11.47 -21.69
CA ARG A 152 0.25 -10.86 -20.51
C ARG A 152 0.93 -9.53 -20.22
N GLU A 153 0.13 -8.47 -20.18
CA GLU A 153 0.60 -7.13 -19.95
C GLU A 153 -0.08 -6.53 -18.70
N PRO A 154 0.60 -5.63 -17.96
CA PRO A 154 -0.03 -4.92 -16.84
C PRO A 154 -1.17 -4.01 -17.35
N VAL A 155 -2.30 -4.01 -16.65
CA VAL A 155 -3.48 -3.19 -17.03
C VAL A 155 -3.26 -1.69 -16.86
N GLY A 156 -2.21 -1.27 -16.15
CA GLY A 156 -1.87 0.15 -15.95
C GLY A 156 -2.02 0.60 -14.52
N VAL A 157 -2.86 1.60 -14.28
CA VAL A 157 -3.15 2.15 -12.94
C VAL A 157 -4.30 1.38 -12.31
N VAL A 158 -4.10 0.92 -11.07
CA VAL A 158 -5.10 0.17 -10.30
C VAL A 158 -5.58 0.99 -9.12
N GLY A 159 -6.89 1.24 -9.04
CA GLY A 159 -7.54 1.82 -7.87
C GLY A 159 -7.76 0.77 -6.77
N VAL A 160 -7.38 1.10 -5.53
CA VAL A 160 -7.46 0.19 -4.39
C VAL A 160 -8.22 0.86 -3.25
N VAL A 161 -9.41 0.34 -2.94
CA VAL A 161 -10.17 0.77 -1.76
C VAL A 161 -10.11 -0.33 -0.71
N THR A 162 -9.69 0.01 0.51
CA THR A 162 -9.50 -0.98 1.57
C THR A 162 -10.31 -0.66 2.81
N PRO A 163 -10.84 -1.70 3.49
CA PRO A 163 -11.62 -1.55 4.72
C PRO A 163 -10.71 -1.37 5.94
N TRP A 164 -11.34 -1.13 7.08
CA TRP A 164 -10.68 -0.84 8.35
C TRP A 164 -10.27 -2.09 9.16
N ASN A 165 -10.97 -3.23 9.00
CA ASN A 165 -10.86 -4.37 9.91
C ASN A 165 -9.56 -5.18 9.75
N PHE A 166 -8.96 -5.21 8.56
CA PHE A 166 -7.64 -5.78 8.27
C PHE A 166 -6.90 -4.86 7.29
N PRO A 167 -6.55 -3.63 7.71
CA PRO A 167 -6.09 -2.60 6.79
C PRO A 167 -4.86 -3.04 6.00
N LEU A 168 -3.85 -3.59 6.65
CA LEU A 168 -2.60 -3.97 6.00
C LEU A 168 -2.74 -5.27 5.19
N THR A 169 -3.41 -6.30 5.74
CA THR A 169 -3.59 -7.58 5.05
C THR A 169 -4.42 -7.42 3.78
N LEU A 170 -5.57 -6.73 3.86
CA LEU A 170 -6.45 -6.56 2.71
C LEU A 170 -5.86 -5.59 1.67
N THR A 171 -5.03 -4.65 2.10
CA THR A 171 -4.20 -3.86 1.19
C THR A 171 -3.20 -4.76 0.46
N ALA A 172 -2.46 -5.63 1.18
CA ALA A 172 -1.51 -6.54 0.57
C ALA A 172 -2.12 -7.42 -0.51
N TRP A 173 -3.33 -7.94 -0.30
CA TRP A 173 -4.03 -8.79 -1.26
C TRP A 173 -4.37 -8.07 -2.59
N LYS A 174 -4.38 -6.75 -2.59
CA LYS A 174 -4.61 -5.93 -3.78
C LYS A 174 -3.29 -5.45 -4.41
N ILE A 175 -2.39 -4.91 -3.57
CA ILE A 175 -1.18 -4.27 -4.08
C ILE A 175 -0.13 -5.30 -4.53
N ALA A 176 0.04 -6.41 -3.82
CA ALA A 176 1.10 -7.35 -4.11
C ALA A 176 0.97 -7.99 -5.51
N PRO A 177 -0.19 -8.54 -5.94
CA PRO A 177 -0.35 -9.05 -7.30
C PRO A 177 -0.21 -7.96 -8.36
N ALA A 178 -0.77 -6.75 -8.12
CA ALA A 178 -0.69 -5.65 -9.07
C ALA A 178 0.76 -5.18 -9.28
N LEU A 179 1.52 -5.04 -8.20
CA LEU A 179 2.94 -4.69 -8.28
C LEU A 179 3.78 -5.78 -8.97
N ALA A 180 3.53 -7.04 -8.68
CA ALA A 180 4.26 -8.16 -9.27
C ALA A 180 4.18 -8.18 -10.80
N VAL A 181 3.03 -7.79 -11.37
CA VAL A 181 2.84 -7.72 -12.83
C VAL A 181 3.23 -6.36 -13.44
N GLY A 182 3.65 -5.39 -12.65
CA GLY A 182 4.13 -4.09 -13.15
C GLY A 182 3.10 -2.97 -13.18
N CYS A 183 1.93 -3.13 -12.56
CA CYS A 183 0.95 -2.05 -12.40
C CYS A 183 1.42 -1.00 -11.40
N THR A 184 0.83 0.20 -11.48
CA THR A 184 0.93 1.27 -10.48
C THR A 184 -0.39 1.44 -9.75
N LEU A 185 -0.40 2.09 -8.58
CA LEU A 185 -1.50 2.02 -7.64
C LEU A 185 -1.91 3.39 -7.12
N VAL A 186 -3.21 3.57 -6.91
CA VAL A 186 -3.78 4.62 -6.06
C VAL A 186 -4.63 3.96 -4.98
N ILE A 187 -4.22 4.11 -3.72
CA ILE A 187 -4.87 3.48 -2.57
C ILE A 187 -5.68 4.53 -1.82
N LYS A 188 -6.96 4.25 -1.59
CA LYS A 188 -7.80 4.96 -0.63
C LYS A 188 -8.10 4.05 0.55
N PRO A 189 -7.41 4.19 1.68
CA PRO A 189 -7.73 3.44 2.90
C PRO A 189 -9.06 3.90 3.51
N SER A 190 -9.62 3.09 4.41
CA SER A 190 -10.70 3.58 5.27
C SER A 190 -10.20 4.76 6.12
N GLU A 191 -11.05 5.75 6.31
CA GLU A 191 -10.78 6.95 7.10
C GLU A 191 -10.38 6.67 8.57
N ILE A 192 -10.81 5.53 9.11
CA ILE A 192 -10.51 5.10 10.49
C ILE A 192 -9.26 4.21 10.60
N SER A 193 -8.56 3.94 9.50
CA SER A 193 -7.35 3.10 9.47
C SER A 193 -6.38 3.57 8.38
N SER A 194 -6.00 4.83 8.41
CA SER A 194 -5.19 5.47 7.38
C SER A 194 -3.70 5.53 7.71
N LEU A 195 -3.32 5.63 8.99
CA LEU A 195 -1.93 5.84 9.41
C LEU A 195 -1.02 4.70 9.00
N SER A 196 -1.44 3.46 9.24
CA SER A 196 -0.65 2.27 8.89
C SER A 196 -0.44 2.14 7.38
N ILE A 197 -1.42 2.54 6.57
CA ILE A 197 -1.32 2.50 5.10
C ILE A 197 -0.43 3.62 4.55
N LEU A 198 -0.51 4.81 5.11
CA LEU A 198 0.41 5.90 4.78
C LEU A 198 1.86 5.47 5.07
N ARG A 199 2.10 4.92 6.27
CA ARG A 199 3.44 4.44 6.64
C ARG A 199 3.92 3.30 5.74
N LEU A 200 3.03 2.38 5.36
CA LEU A 200 3.33 1.31 4.41
C LEU A 200 3.83 1.86 3.07
N ALA A 201 3.20 2.92 2.56
CA ALA A 201 3.61 3.56 1.30
C ALA A 201 4.98 4.27 1.43
N GLU A 202 5.27 4.88 2.58
CA GLU A 202 6.60 5.44 2.85
C GLU A 202 7.68 4.35 2.87
N LEU A 203 7.42 3.23 3.55
CA LEU A 203 8.33 2.09 3.57
C LEU A 203 8.57 1.50 2.18
N ALA A 204 7.57 1.53 1.30
CA ALA A 204 7.74 1.12 -0.08
C ALA A 204 8.75 2.02 -0.82
N LEU A 205 8.64 3.33 -0.68
CA LEU A 205 9.62 4.28 -1.24
C LEU A 205 11.02 4.08 -0.64
N GLU A 206 11.10 3.94 0.68
CA GLU A 206 12.37 3.68 1.39
C GLU A 206 13.03 2.35 0.96
N SER A 207 12.25 1.37 0.51
CA SER A 207 12.76 0.09 0.00
C SER A 207 13.24 0.15 -1.45
N GLY A 208 13.03 1.29 -2.12
CA GLY A 208 13.44 1.52 -3.51
C GLY A 208 12.35 1.23 -4.55
N ILE A 209 11.09 1.08 -4.16
CA ILE A 209 9.98 1.13 -5.12
C ILE A 209 9.89 2.56 -5.65
N PRO A 210 9.90 2.78 -6.98
CA PRO A 210 9.95 4.13 -7.55
C PRO A 210 8.76 4.99 -7.15
N ALA A 211 8.99 6.31 -7.01
CA ALA A 211 7.95 7.28 -6.72
C ALA A 211 6.81 7.23 -7.76
N GLY A 212 5.57 7.32 -7.31
CA GLY A 212 4.37 7.23 -8.14
C GLY A 212 3.88 5.81 -8.43
N VAL A 213 4.66 4.77 -8.11
CA VAL A 213 4.21 3.37 -8.24
C VAL A 213 3.13 3.05 -7.20
N ILE A 214 3.30 3.54 -5.97
CA ILE A 214 2.29 3.47 -4.91
C ILE A 214 1.94 4.89 -4.49
N ASN A 215 0.66 5.23 -4.55
CA ASN A 215 0.12 6.50 -4.09
C ASN A 215 -0.98 6.22 -3.07
N VAL A 216 -1.08 7.03 -2.02
CA VAL A 216 -2.11 6.91 -0.99
C VAL A 216 -2.79 8.25 -0.79
N VAL A 217 -4.11 8.26 -0.97
CA VAL A 217 -4.97 9.41 -0.68
C VAL A 217 -5.93 9.02 0.43
N THR A 218 -5.80 9.67 1.58
CA THR A 218 -6.74 9.55 2.69
C THR A 218 -7.99 10.39 2.42
N GLY A 219 -9.14 9.98 2.93
CA GLY A 219 -10.40 10.67 2.69
C GLY A 219 -11.60 9.77 2.96
N ILE A 220 -12.78 10.37 3.03
CA ILE A 220 -14.02 9.63 3.29
C ILE A 220 -14.55 8.93 2.04
N GLY A 221 -15.26 7.81 2.26
CA GLY A 221 -15.78 6.96 1.19
C GLY A 221 -16.62 7.71 0.14
N PRO A 222 -17.66 8.49 0.55
CA PRO A 222 -18.53 9.23 -0.36
C PRO A 222 -17.86 10.33 -1.19
N GLU A 223 -16.67 10.78 -0.79
CA GLU A 223 -15.87 11.79 -1.52
C GLU A 223 -14.71 11.09 -2.27
N ALA A 224 -13.54 11.00 -1.66
CA ALA A 224 -12.35 10.42 -2.30
C ALA A 224 -12.58 9.00 -2.85
N GLY A 225 -13.37 8.15 -2.14
CA GLY A 225 -13.66 6.80 -2.61
C GLY A 225 -14.52 6.78 -3.86
N ARG A 226 -15.52 7.65 -3.94
CA ARG A 226 -16.38 7.80 -5.12
C ARG A 226 -15.57 8.27 -6.33
N GLU A 227 -14.74 9.29 -6.16
CA GLU A 227 -13.93 9.86 -7.26
C GLU A 227 -12.92 8.84 -7.79
N LEU A 228 -12.37 7.97 -6.94
CA LEU A 228 -11.48 6.90 -7.39
C LEU A 228 -12.21 5.81 -8.20
N GLY A 229 -13.52 5.67 -8.04
CA GLY A 229 -14.35 4.71 -8.76
C GLY A 229 -14.96 5.23 -10.06
N MET A 230 -14.79 6.52 -10.38
CA MET A 230 -15.32 7.19 -11.58
C MET A 230 -14.32 7.17 -12.72
#